data_c0622ae3333136f0a570eb99db9d6b44
#
_entry.id   c0622ae3333136f0a570eb99db9d6b44
#
_cell.length_a   1.000
_cell.length_b   1.000
_cell.length_c   1.000
_cell.angle_alpha   90.00
_cell.angle_beta   90.00
_cell.angle_gamma   90.00
#
_symmetry.space_group_name_H-M   'P 1'
#
loop_
_entity.id
_entity.type
_entity.pdbx_description
1 polymer ?
#
loop_
_entity_poly.entity_id
_entity_poly.type
_entity_poly.pdbx_seq_one_letter_code
_entity_poly.pdbx_strand_id
1 'polypeptide(L)'
;MKKISTILCASLFAVMGIEAQTLKLTYGAQEIGNGATVYFGDYDKDYLEYDNQYAFFPPIYLTSDANTNVAVEVKSLDESTIGFCAFGGCINTSAENNYTVLKNDDRCKLFAGKEEDLLIEYFWKVGETDITITKRVQVSAWVPGKESDKVYFTLVMTNDDELLSVDGVQADKKKAVKVSGNVISYNFASPAGRTLSVYGLDGGKVMSQELENAKGQISLENLSAGLWLYCIEGADGKVSGKIVLNQ
;
A
#
# COMPACT_ATOMS: atom_id res chain seq x y z
N MET A 1 1.94 64.98 43.72
CA MET A 1 1.39 64.19 42.62
C MET A 1 2.21 62.92 42.49
N LYS A 2 1.71 61.76 42.96
CA LYS A 2 2.36 60.46 42.91
C LYS A 2 1.95 59.79 41.61
N LYS A 3 2.92 59.49 40.71
CA LYS A 3 2.69 58.69 39.51
C LYS A 3 2.68 57.22 39.88
N ILE A 4 1.53 56.56 39.71
CA ILE A 4 1.35 55.12 39.85
C ILE A 4 1.75 54.50 38.48
N SER A 5 2.84 53.74 38.49
CA SER A 5 3.29 52.98 37.32
C SER A 5 2.64 51.60 37.34
N THR A 6 1.67 51.38 36.46
CA THR A 6 1.01 50.11 36.30
C THR A 6 1.90 49.19 35.46
N ILE A 7 2.47 48.17 36.11
CA ILE A 7 3.21 47.11 35.42
C ILE A 7 2.20 46.11 34.86
N LEU A 8 2.03 46.10 33.55
CA LEU A 8 1.20 45.12 32.84
C LEU A 8 2.06 43.84 32.68
N CYS A 9 1.81 42.84 33.53
CA CYS A 9 2.37 41.50 33.36
C CYS A 9 1.60 40.80 32.24
N ALA A 10 2.18 40.82 31.01
CA ALA A 10 1.74 39.96 29.92
C ALA A 10 2.22 38.53 30.19
N SER A 11 1.33 37.70 30.74
CA SER A 11 1.55 36.26 30.81
C SER A 11 1.51 35.68 29.40
N LEU A 12 2.68 35.39 28.88
CA LEU A 12 2.84 34.63 27.63
C LEU A 12 2.45 33.17 27.94
N PHE A 13 1.20 32.79 27.67
CA PHE A 13 0.83 31.39 27.58
C PHE A 13 1.50 30.82 26.32
N ALA A 14 2.64 30.15 26.48
CA ALA A 14 3.14 29.24 25.49
C ALA A 14 2.11 28.10 25.42
N VAL A 15 1.24 28.14 24.42
CA VAL A 15 0.47 26.97 24.01
C VAL A 15 1.51 25.99 23.46
N MET A 16 2.01 25.11 24.31
CA MET A 16 2.69 23.91 23.85
C MET A 16 1.61 23.12 23.09
N GLY A 17 1.62 23.23 21.78
CA GLY A 17 0.88 22.34 20.92
C GLY A 17 1.36 20.92 21.26
N ILE A 18 0.53 20.15 21.94
CA ILE A 18 0.71 18.72 22.04
C ILE A 18 0.43 18.24 20.61
N GLU A 19 1.50 18.04 19.82
CA GLU A 19 1.36 17.37 18.54
C GLU A 19 0.72 16.01 18.85
N ALA A 20 -0.47 15.81 18.31
CA ALA A 20 -1.17 14.55 18.45
C ALA A 20 -0.30 13.49 17.76
N GLN A 21 0.16 12.52 18.55
CA GLN A 21 0.91 11.38 18.04
C GLN A 21 0.16 10.74 16.87
N THR A 22 0.79 10.68 15.70
CA THR A 22 0.16 10.23 14.47
C THR A 22 0.63 8.82 14.14
N LEU A 23 -0.32 7.88 14.12
CA LEU A 23 -0.11 6.56 13.53
C LEU A 23 -0.42 6.64 12.04
N LYS A 24 0.38 5.96 11.23
CA LYS A 24 0.20 5.87 9.79
C LYS A 24 0.28 4.44 9.34
N LEU A 25 -0.69 4.02 8.55
CA LEU A 25 -0.66 2.78 7.80
C LEU A 25 -0.18 3.09 6.38
N THR A 26 0.73 2.27 5.87
CA THR A 26 1.24 2.43 4.50
C THR A 26 1.11 1.14 3.72
N TYR A 27 0.98 1.27 2.41
CA TYR A 27 1.09 0.21 1.42
C TYR A 27 2.38 0.45 0.64
N GLY A 28 3.41 -0.36 0.87
CA GLY A 28 4.76 -0.02 0.45
C GLY A 28 5.17 1.35 1.03
N ALA A 29 5.63 2.26 0.19
CA ALA A 29 6.03 3.60 0.59
C ALA A 29 4.87 4.63 0.63
N GLN A 30 3.62 4.21 0.35
CA GLN A 30 2.49 5.11 0.24
C GLN A 30 1.59 5.09 1.46
N GLU A 31 1.27 6.26 2.01
CA GLU A 31 0.32 6.38 3.12
C GLU A 31 -1.10 6.01 2.67
N ILE A 32 -1.78 5.18 3.46
CA ILE A 32 -3.17 4.78 3.26
C ILE A 32 -4.06 5.77 4.01
N GLY A 33 -4.98 6.40 3.28
CA GLY A 33 -5.98 7.27 3.89
C GLY A 33 -6.89 6.51 4.85
N ASN A 34 -7.27 7.15 5.98
CA ASN A 34 -8.17 6.54 6.95
C ASN A 34 -9.53 6.20 6.32
N GLY A 35 -9.97 4.95 6.47
CA GLY A 35 -11.21 4.44 5.86
C GLY A 35 -11.08 4.04 4.38
N ALA A 36 -9.90 4.11 3.78
CA ALA A 36 -9.67 3.73 2.38
C ALA A 36 -9.86 2.23 2.16
N THR A 37 -10.00 1.84 0.89
CA THR A 37 -9.91 0.45 0.44
C THR A 37 -8.66 0.29 -0.41
N VAL A 38 -7.84 -0.70 -0.10
CA VAL A 38 -6.63 -1.08 -0.83
C VAL A 38 -6.85 -2.44 -1.47
N TYR A 39 -6.57 -2.54 -2.76
CA TYR A 39 -6.64 -3.81 -3.51
C TYR A 39 -5.25 -4.37 -3.71
N PHE A 40 -5.07 -5.66 -3.51
CA PHE A 40 -3.82 -6.38 -3.70
C PHE A 40 -4.05 -7.62 -4.56
N GLY A 41 -3.33 -7.72 -5.67
CA GLY A 41 -3.49 -8.80 -6.63
C GLY A 41 -2.22 -9.61 -6.92
N ASP A 42 -1.08 -9.21 -6.38
CA ASP A 42 0.13 -10.01 -6.52
C ASP A 42 0.10 -11.20 -5.56
N TYR A 43 0.37 -12.39 -6.08
CA TYR A 43 0.47 -13.59 -5.26
C TYR A 43 1.71 -14.38 -5.63
N ASP A 44 2.32 -14.97 -4.61
CA ASP A 44 3.44 -15.88 -4.76
C ASP A 44 2.91 -17.25 -5.16
N LYS A 45 3.48 -17.82 -6.25
CA LYS A 45 3.08 -19.12 -6.82
C LYS A 45 3.89 -20.28 -6.26
N ASP A 46 5.00 -19.99 -5.59
CA ASP A 46 5.98 -20.99 -5.17
C ASP A 46 6.35 -20.84 -3.69
N TYR A 47 5.47 -20.24 -2.88
CA TYR A 47 5.78 -19.82 -1.51
C TYR A 47 6.32 -20.94 -0.60
N LEU A 48 5.85 -22.17 -0.80
CA LEU A 48 6.42 -23.33 -0.13
C LEU A 48 6.60 -24.44 -1.17
N GLU A 49 7.85 -24.74 -1.54
CA GLU A 49 8.23 -25.84 -2.44
C GLU A 49 7.59 -27.20 -2.05
N TYR A 50 7.08 -27.31 -0.82
CA TYR A 50 6.60 -28.56 -0.25
C TYR A 50 5.06 -28.75 -0.27
N ASP A 51 4.27 -27.65 -0.35
CA ASP A 51 2.81 -27.76 -0.11
C ASP A 51 1.95 -27.38 -1.32
N ASN A 52 2.52 -27.02 -2.45
CA ASN A 52 1.78 -26.54 -3.61
C ASN A 52 0.75 -25.47 -3.25
N GLN A 53 1.17 -24.45 -2.50
CA GLN A 53 0.32 -23.35 -2.07
C GLN A 53 0.68 -22.05 -2.78
N TYR A 54 -0.35 -21.28 -3.10
CA TYR A 54 -0.23 -19.87 -3.46
C TYR A 54 -0.50 -19.00 -2.24
N ALA A 55 0.07 -17.80 -2.21
CA ALA A 55 -0.11 -16.89 -1.09
C ALA A 55 -0.20 -15.42 -1.53
N PHE A 56 -1.04 -14.66 -0.83
CA PHE A 56 -0.99 -13.19 -0.83
C PHE A 56 -0.12 -12.68 0.31
N PHE A 57 0.75 -11.71 0.01
CA PHE A 57 1.60 -11.00 0.98
C PHE A 57 1.60 -9.49 0.68
N PRO A 58 0.53 -8.78 1.01
CA PRO A 58 0.48 -7.33 0.79
C PRO A 58 1.52 -6.62 1.68
N PRO A 59 2.32 -5.68 1.12
CA PRO A 59 3.34 -4.95 1.87
C PRO A 59 2.71 -3.82 2.69
N ILE A 60 2.15 -4.17 3.84
CA ILE A 60 1.49 -3.26 4.78
C ILE A 60 2.41 -2.97 5.94
N TYR A 61 2.61 -1.69 6.24
CA TYR A 61 3.45 -1.24 7.34
C TYR A 61 2.70 -0.28 8.25
N LEU A 62 3.11 -0.26 9.52
CA LEU A 62 2.64 0.67 10.52
C LEU A 62 3.81 1.51 11.02
N THR A 63 3.64 2.81 11.05
CA THR A 63 4.64 3.76 11.54
C THR A 63 4.05 4.71 12.57
N SER A 64 4.92 5.35 13.36
CA SER A 64 4.56 6.42 14.28
C SER A 64 5.63 7.50 14.27
N ASP A 65 5.23 8.75 14.49
CA ASP A 65 6.13 9.89 14.67
C ASP A 65 6.77 9.95 16.06
N ALA A 66 6.28 9.13 17.01
CA ALA A 66 6.81 9.04 18.37
C ALA A 66 6.90 7.59 18.84
N ASN A 67 7.75 7.35 19.87
CA ASN A 67 7.78 6.04 20.55
C ASN A 67 6.45 5.81 21.27
N THR A 68 5.77 4.71 20.95
CA THR A 68 4.47 4.41 21.56
C THR A 68 4.15 2.93 21.65
N ASN A 69 3.27 2.56 22.56
CA ASN A 69 2.58 1.29 22.50
C ASN A 69 1.41 1.41 21.53
N VAL A 70 1.14 0.34 20.80
CA VAL A 70 0.03 0.29 19.84
C VAL A 70 -0.81 -0.96 20.06
N ALA A 71 -2.08 -0.87 19.69
CA ALA A 71 -2.95 -1.99 19.46
C ALA A 71 -3.19 -2.13 17.95
N VAL A 72 -3.12 -3.35 17.43
CA VAL A 72 -3.44 -3.67 16.04
C VAL A 72 -4.53 -4.73 16.02
N GLU A 73 -5.58 -4.47 15.25
CA GLU A 73 -6.68 -5.38 15.03
C GLU A 73 -6.76 -5.74 13.55
N VAL A 74 -6.84 -7.04 13.26
CA VAL A 74 -7.10 -7.56 11.93
C VAL A 74 -8.38 -8.37 11.99
N LYS A 75 -9.38 -7.96 11.19
CA LYS A 75 -10.71 -8.58 11.14
C LYS A 75 -11.00 -9.07 9.72
N SER A 76 -11.24 -10.37 9.56
CA SER A 76 -11.78 -10.91 8.31
C SER A 76 -13.24 -10.47 8.16
N LEU A 77 -13.59 -9.94 6.97
CA LEU A 77 -14.93 -9.46 6.65
C LEU A 77 -15.76 -10.51 5.89
N ASP A 78 -15.14 -11.63 5.51
CA ASP A 78 -15.74 -12.73 4.78
C ASP A 78 -15.56 -14.09 5.49
N GLU A 79 -15.31 -14.06 6.80
CA GLU A 79 -15.16 -15.24 7.66
C GLU A 79 -14.04 -16.19 7.21
N SER A 80 -13.05 -15.67 6.51
CA SER A 80 -11.86 -16.44 6.12
C SER A 80 -10.82 -16.46 7.22
N THR A 81 -10.06 -17.54 7.31
CA THR A 81 -8.86 -17.59 8.13
C THR A 81 -7.75 -16.80 7.45
N ILE A 82 -7.30 -15.74 8.11
CA ILE A 82 -6.22 -14.85 7.68
C ILE A 82 -5.08 -14.97 8.66
N GLY A 83 -3.87 -15.21 8.17
CA GLY A 83 -2.64 -15.14 8.96
C GLY A 83 -2.26 -13.68 9.21
N PHE A 84 -1.81 -13.39 10.42
CA PHE A 84 -1.34 -12.08 10.81
C PHE A 84 -0.12 -12.18 11.71
N CYS A 85 1.01 -11.68 11.25
CA CYS A 85 2.25 -11.57 12.03
C CYS A 85 2.64 -10.11 12.20
N ALA A 86 2.97 -9.71 13.42
CA ALA A 86 3.56 -8.42 13.76
C ALA A 86 4.20 -8.50 15.15
N PHE A 87 5.12 -7.60 15.47
CA PHE A 87 5.78 -7.52 16.79
C PHE A 87 6.36 -8.86 17.25
N GLY A 88 6.96 -9.61 16.31
CA GLY A 88 7.63 -10.88 16.58
C GLY A 88 6.72 -12.06 16.92
N GLY A 89 5.43 -12.00 16.61
CA GLY A 89 4.51 -13.12 16.82
C GLY A 89 3.41 -13.20 15.77
N CYS A 90 2.95 -14.42 15.49
CA CYS A 90 1.89 -14.70 14.53
C CYS A 90 0.64 -15.24 15.21
N ILE A 91 -0.51 -14.93 14.63
CA ILE A 91 -1.83 -15.38 15.07
C ILE A 91 -2.76 -15.40 13.84
N ASN A 92 -3.76 -16.27 13.86
CA ASN A 92 -4.74 -16.35 12.80
C ASN A 92 -6.12 -15.85 13.27
N THR A 93 -6.87 -15.24 12.35
CA THR A 93 -8.31 -15.08 12.56
C THR A 93 -8.98 -16.45 12.59
N SER A 94 -10.02 -16.62 13.39
CA SER A 94 -10.73 -17.90 13.49
C SER A 94 -12.22 -17.72 13.81
N ALA A 95 -12.99 -18.79 13.62
CA ALA A 95 -14.40 -18.81 14.00
C ALA A 95 -14.60 -18.62 15.52
N GLU A 96 -13.66 -19.06 16.35
CA GLU A 96 -13.71 -18.94 17.82
C GLU A 96 -13.65 -17.48 18.29
N ASN A 97 -12.93 -16.62 17.56
CA ASN A 97 -12.80 -15.18 17.86
C ASN A 97 -13.58 -14.29 16.89
N ASN A 98 -14.64 -14.83 16.24
CA ASN A 98 -15.41 -14.14 15.21
C ASN A 98 -14.53 -13.59 14.07
N TYR A 99 -13.52 -14.37 13.67
CA TYR A 99 -12.56 -14.02 12.62
C TYR A 99 -11.83 -12.69 12.86
N THR A 100 -11.53 -12.40 14.11
CA THR A 100 -10.80 -11.20 14.50
C THR A 100 -9.61 -11.57 15.37
N VAL A 101 -8.47 -10.94 15.15
CA VAL A 101 -7.32 -11.00 16.05
C VAL A 101 -6.96 -9.60 16.52
N LEU A 102 -6.53 -9.51 17.77
CA LEU A 102 -6.08 -8.27 18.38
C LEU A 102 -4.70 -8.51 19.02
N LYS A 103 -3.73 -7.69 18.62
CA LYS A 103 -2.44 -7.58 19.29
C LYS A 103 -2.41 -6.29 20.10
N ASN A 104 -2.35 -6.43 21.41
CA ASN A 104 -2.33 -5.31 22.36
C ASN A 104 -1.64 -5.78 23.65
N ASP A 105 -0.32 -5.89 23.60
CA ASP A 105 0.50 -6.27 24.76
C ASP A 105 1.76 -5.39 24.86
N ASP A 106 2.57 -5.61 25.90
CA ASP A 106 3.79 -4.83 26.15
C ASP A 106 4.86 -4.95 25.04
N ARG A 107 4.72 -5.92 24.13
CA ARG A 107 5.63 -6.11 22.98
C ARG A 107 5.24 -5.25 21.79
N CYS A 108 3.99 -4.83 21.72
CA CYS A 108 3.47 -4.01 20.61
C CYS A 108 3.95 -2.56 20.73
N LYS A 109 5.25 -2.33 20.50
CA LYS A 109 5.90 -1.02 20.59
C LYS A 109 6.39 -0.55 19.23
N LEU A 110 6.00 0.65 18.86
CA LEU A 110 6.59 1.37 17.74
C LEU A 110 7.66 2.35 18.25
N PHE A 111 8.71 2.45 17.47
CA PHE A 111 9.75 3.46 17.66
C PHE A 111 9.61 4.54 16.59
N ALA A 112 9.80 5.79 16.98
CA ALA A 112 9.66 6.94 16.10
C ALA A 112 10.43 6.76 14.78
N GLY A 113 9.73 6.88 13.65
CA GLY A 113 10.32 6.75 12.32
C GLY A 113 10.77 5.34 11.93
N LYS A 114 10.38 4.30 12.70
CA LYS A 114 10.57 2.90 12.32
C LYS A 114 9.27 2.32 11.81
N GLU A 115 9.41 1.44 10.83
CA GLU A 115 8.29 0.67 10.27
C GLU A 115 8.18 -0.66 10.99
N GLU A 116 6.96 -1.06 11.31
CA GLU A 116 6.58 -2.41 11.70
C GLU A 116 5.85 -3.05 10.53
N ASP A 117 6.32 -4.21 10.11
CA ASP A 117 5.68 -5.00 9.06
C ASP A 117 4.43 -5.68 9.63
N LEU A 118 3.29 -5.37 9.05
CA LEU A 118 2.03 -6.03 9.33
C LEU A 118 1.83 -7.14 8.29
N LEU A 119 2.53 -8.24 8.48
CA LEU A 119 2.44 -9.38 7.57
C LEU A 119 1.02 -9.99 7.65
N ILE A 120 0.21 -9.68 6.65
CA ILE A 120 -1.13 -10.21 6.46
C ILE A 120 -1.04 -11.24 5.35
N GLU A 121 -1.53 -12.46 5.57
CA GLU A 121 -1.34 -13.55 4.64
C GLU A 121 -2.60 -14.38 4.45
N TYR A 122 -2.81 -14.82 3.22
CA TYR A 122 -3.85 -15.78 2.88
C TYR A 122 -3.29 -16.82 1.91
N PHE A 123 -3.49 -18.09 2.23
CA PHE A 123 -2.99 -19.22 1.45
C PHE A 123 -4.13 -19.99 0.80
N TRP A 124 -3.89 -20.51 -0.42
CA TRP A 124 -4.77 -21.47 -1.07
C TRP A 124 -3.98 -22.49 -1.89
N LYS A 125 -4.57 -23.64 -2.19
CA LYS A 125 -3.88 -24.74 -2.86
C LYS A 125 -3.72 -24.51 -4.36
N VAL A 126 -2.61 -24.97 -4.91
CA VAL A 126 -2.38 -25.05 -6.35
C VAL A 126 -3.42 -26.03 -6.96
N GLY A 127 -4.04 -25.65 -8.05
CA GLY A 127 -5.18 -26.38 -8.64
C GLY A 127 -6.51 -25.68 -8.37
N GLU A 128 -6.55 -24.74 -7.43
CA GLU A 128 -7.67 -23.82 -7.23
C GLU A 128 -7.45 -22.47 -7.96
N THR A 129 -6.51 -22.42 -8.89
CA THR A 129 -6.11 -21.21 -9.62
C THR A 129 -7.17 -20.70 -10.60
N ASP A 130 -8.05 -21.58 -11.04
CA ASP A 130 -9.19 -21.21 -11.90
C ASP A 130 -10.36 -20.62 -11.08
N ILE A 131 -10.21 -20.60 -9.75
CA ILE A 131 -11.20 -20.05 -8.84
C ILE A 131 -10.86 -18.58 -8.59
N THR A 132 -11.83 -17.70 -8.80
CA THR A 132 -11.71 -16.31 -8.36
C THR A 132 -11.70 -16.25 -6.85
N ILE A 133 -10.59 -15.80 -6.28
CA ILE A 133 -10.41 -15.63 -4.85
C ILE A 133 -10.46 -14.15 -4.52
N THR A 134 -11.33 -13.79 -3.59
CA THR A 134 -11.40 -12.45 -3.04
C THR A 134 -11.54 -12.53 -1.53
N LYS A 135 -10.58 -11.95 -0.81
CA LYS A 135 -10.57 -11.88 0.66
C LYS A 135 -10.57 -10.44 1.09
N ARG A 136 -11.45 -10.12 2.04
CA ARG A 136 -11.59 -8.77 2.58
C ARG A 136 -11.21 -8.76 4.05
N VAL A 137 -10.32 -7.84 4.40
CA VAL A 137 -9.78 -7.71 5.74
C VAL A 137 -9.84 -6.25 6.16
N GLN A 138 -10.37 -5.96 7.34
CA GLN A 138 -10.21 -4.65 7.96
C GLN A 138 -8.97 -4.67 8.86
N VAL A 139 -8.06 -3.75 8.61
CA VAL A 139 -6.86 -3.53 9.42
C VAL A 139 -7.04 -2.22 10.18
N SER A 140 -6.79 -2.25 11.47
CA SER A 140 -6.94 -1.08 12.35
C SER A 140 -5.76 -0.97 13.30
N ALA A 141 -5.34 0.26 13.62
CA ALA A 141 -4.31 0.51 14.62
C ALA A 141 -4.67 1.73 15.46
N TRP A 142 -4.34 1.70 16.74
CA TRP A 142 -4.54 2.83 17.67
C TRP A 142 -3.56 2.77 18.84
N VAL A 143 -3.41 3.88 19.52
CA VAL A 143 -2.71 3.94 20.80
C VAL A 143 -3.68 3.55 21.90
N PRO A 144 -3.36 2.56 22.77
CA PRO A 144 -4.23 2.21 23.90
C PRO A 144 -4.60 3.42 24.74
N GLY A 145 -5.90 3.58 25.02
CA GLY A 145 -6.48 4.75 25.68
C GLY A 145 -6.80 5.93 24.77
N LYS A 146 -6.56 5.80 23.46
CA LYS A 146 -6.91 6.79 22.43
C LYS A 146 -7.67 6.13 21.27
N GLU A 147 -8.66 5.32 21.58
CA GLU A 147 -9.42 4.54 20.60
C GLU A 147 -10.21 5.41 19.61
N SER A 148 -10.50 6.68 20.00
CA SER A 148 -11.10 7.68 19.10
C SER A 148 -10.21 8.02 17.89
N ASP A 149 -8.91 7.85 18.04
CA ASP A 149 -7.90 8.22 17.02
C ASP A 149 -7.49 7.01 16.19
N LYS A 150 -8.30 5.94 16.20
CA LYS A 150 -8.08 4.71 15.43
C LYS A 150 -7.93 5.03 13.95
N VAL A 151 -6.83 4.59 13.36
CA VAL A 151 -6.63 4.55 11.91
C VAL A 151 -7.01 3.17 11.39
N TYR A 152 -7.67 3.10 10.23
CA TYR A 152 -8.09 1.83 9.65
C TYR A 152 -8.23 1.91 8.14
N PHE A 153 -8.19 0.75 7.49
CA PHE A 153 -8.51 0.60 6.06
C PHE A 153 -9.05 -0.80 5.79
N THR A 154 -9.62 -0.99 4.61
CA THR A 154 -10.03 -2.30 4.10
C THR A 154 -9.01 -2.78 3.07
N LEU A 155 -8.44 -3.95 3.31
CA LEU A 155 -7.59 -4.66 2.35
C LEU A 155 -8.45 -5.67 1.60
N VAL A 156 -8.35 -5.65 0.27
CA VAL A 156 -8.99 -6.63 -0.62
C VAL A 156 -7.88 -7.37 -1.35
N MET A 157 -7.64 -8.62 -0.97
CA MET A 157 -6.70 -9.52 -1.65
C MET A 157 -7.48 -10.33 -2.67
N THR A 158 -7.12 -10.25 -3.96
CA THR A 158 -7.89 -10.90 -5.02
C THR A 158 -7.05 -11.24 -6.23
N ASN A 159 -7.39 -12.34 -6.90
CA ASN A 159 -6.90 -12.68 -8.24
C ASN A 159 -7.92 -12.31 -9.34
N ASP A 160 -8.97 -11.58 -9.01
CA ASP A 160 -9.98 -11.08 -9.93
C ASP A 160 -9.49 -9.81 -10.63
N ASP A 161 -9.15 -9.94 -11.91
CA ASP A 161 -8.67 -8.81 -12.72
C ASP A 161 -9.73 -7.71 -12.89
N GLU A 162 -11.03 -8.02 -12.81
CA GLU A 162 -12.09 -7.02 -12.88
C GLU A 162 -12.10 -6.15 -11.63
N LEU A 163 -11.98 -6.76 -10.45
CA LEU A 163 -11.89 -6.03 -9.18
C LEU A 163 -10.61 -5.20 -9.07
N LEU A 164 -9.49 -5.69 -9.63
CA LEU A 164 -8.23 -4.96 -9.64
C LEU A 164 -8.23 -3.78 -10.62
N SER A 165 -9.18 -3.74 -11.55
CA SER A 165 -9.35 -2.65 -12.51
C SER A 165 -10.25 -1.51 -11.99
N VAL A 166 -10.94 -1.71 -10.85
CA VAL A 166 -11.83 -0.70 -10.27
C VAL A 166 -11.02 0.36 -9.53
N ASP A 167 -11.32 1.62 -9.79
CA ASP A 167 -10.71 2.82 -9.20
C ASP A 167 -10.89 2.89 -7.67
N GLY A 168 -9.98 2.34 -6.95
CA GLY A 168 -9.93 2.46 -5.50
C GLY A 168 -8.49 2.37 -4.99
N VAL A 169 -7.83 3.51 -4.87
CA VAL A 169 -6.56 3.71 -4.17
C VAL A 169 -5.51 2.61 -4.42
N GLN A 170 -4.77 2.80 -5.51
CA GLN A 170 -3.41 2.31 -5.75
C GLN A 170 -3.04 0.87 -5.36
N ALA A 171 -3.87 -0.09 -5.72
CA ALA A 171 -3.36 -1.41 -6.01
C ALA A 171 -2.70 -1.34 -7.39
N ASP A 172 -1.40 -1.49 -7.37
CA ASP A 172 -0.60 -1.75 -8.55
C ASP A 172 -0.80 -0.87 -9.80
N LYS A 173 -0.20 0.32 -9.80
CA LYS A 173 0.09 1.06 -11.04
C LYS A 173 0.87 0.20 -12.05
N LYS A 174 1.47 -0.91 -11.63
CA LYS A 174 2.12 -1.90 -12.51
C LYS A 174 1.14 -2.63 -13.41
N LYS A 175 -0.13 -2.83 -13.00
CA LYS A 175 -1.16 -3.46 -13.85
C LYS A 175 -1.80 -2.48 -14.83
N ALA A 176 -1.78 -1.17 -14.53
CA ALA A 176 -2.19 -0.16 -15.49
C ALA A 176 -1.28 -0.13 -16.73
N VAL A 177 -0.12 -0.77 -16.65
CA VAL A 177 0.84 -0.85 -17.74
C VAL A 177 1.33 -2.29 -17.89
N LYS A 178 1.09 -2.87 -19.07
CA LYS A 178 1.55 -4.20 -19.45
C LYS A 178 2.54 -4.08 -20.60
N VAL A 179 3.71 -4.67 -20.44
CA VAL A 179 4.70 -4.80 -21.51
C VAL A 179 4.62 -6.21 -22.08
N SER A 180 4.41 -6.32 -23.37
CA SER A 180 4.34 -7.60 -24.08
C SER A 180 5.08 -7.47 -25.42
N GLY A 181 6.23 -8.15 -25.54
CA GLY A 181 7.10 -7.95 -26.70
C GLY A 181 7.49 -6.48 -26.86
N ASN A 182 7.29 -5.94 -28.04
CA ASN A 182 7.61 -4.55 -28.39
C ASN A 182 6.46 -3.56 -28.17
N VAL A 183 5.49 -3.89 -27.31
CA VAL A 183 4.31 -3.05 -27.07
C VAL A 183 4.14 -2.78 -25.58
N ILE A 184 3.97 -1.50 -25.22
CA ILE A 184 3.43 -1.06 -23.94
C ILE A 184 1.94 -0.86 -24.11
N SER A 185 1.13 -1.65 -23.40
CA SER A 185 -0.31 -1.43 -23.27
C SER A 185 -0.57 -0.73 -21.96
N TYR A 186 -1.43 0.27 -21.93
CA TYR A 186 -1.81 0.98 -20.72
C TYR A 186 -3.33 1.12 -20.61
N ASN A 187 -3.81 1.10 -19.36
CA ASN A 187 -5.23 1.26 -19.03
C ASN A 187 -5.33 2.00 -17.68
N PHE A 188 -5.49 3.31 -17.74
CA PHE A 188 -5.66 4.18 -16.57
C PHE A 188 -7.12 4.55 -16.41
N ALA A 189 -7.50 4.95 -15.22
CA ALA A 189 -8.87 5.32 -14.91
C ALA A 189 -9.35 6.60 -15.60
N SER A 190 -8.44 7.53 -15.88
CA SER A 190 -8.78 8.81 -16.52
C SER A 190 -7.74 9.20 -17.56
N PRO A 191 -8.11 10.02 -18.56
CA PRO A 191 -7.17 10.55 -19.57
C PRO A 191 -6.37 11.76 -19.04
N ALA A 192 -6.00 11.77 -17.76
CA ALA A 192 -5.32 12.92 -17.14
C ALA A 192 -3.88 13.05 -17.64
N GLY A 193 -3.66 13.82 -18.70
CA GLY A 193 -2.37 14.28 -19.23
C GLY A 193 -1.14 13.54 -18.73
N ARG A 194 -0.87 12.34 -19.26
CA ARG A 194 0.27 11.52 -18.86
C ARG A 194 1.33 11.53 -19.93
N THR A 195 2.59 11.42 -19.52
CA THR A 195 3.72 11.30 -20.44
C THR A 195 4.43 9.99 -20.19
N LEU A 196 4.57 9.16 -21.24
CA LEU A 196 5.47 8.02 -21.27
C LEU A 196 6.87 8.53 -21.63
N SER A 197 7.85 8.17 -20.84
CA SER A 197 9.29 8.35 -21.13
C SER A 197 10.00 7.00 -21.09
N VAL A 198 10.90 6.74 -22.05
CA VAL A 198 11.75 5.55 -22.07
C VAL A 198 13.21 5.97 -21.98
N TYR A 199 13.98 5.24 -21.20
CA TYR A 199 15.37 5.55 -20.87
C TYR A 199 16.29 4.36 -21.15
N GLY A 200 17.49 4.64 -21.58
CA GLY A 200 18.58 3.68 -21.59
C GLY A 200 19.10 3.40 -20.17
N LEU A 201 19.95 2.39 -20.03
CA LEU A 201 20.60 2.06 -18.75
C LEU A 201 21.59 3.14 -18.28
N ASP A 202 22.05 3.98 -19.18
CA ASP A 202 22.87 5.16 -18.92
C ASP A 202 22.06 6.35 -18.37
N GLY A 203 20.72 6.20 -18.24
CA GLY A 203 19.81 7.25 -17.83
C GLY A 203 19.40 8.21 -18.95
N GLY A 204 19.93 8.04 -20.17
CA GLY A 204 19.55 8.84 -21.33
C GLY A 204 18.10 8.58 -21.75
N LYS A 205 17.29 9.65 -21.88
CA LYS A 205 15.93 9.54 -22.39
C LYS A 205 15.98 9.37 -23.91
N VAL A 206 15.40 8.25 -24.40
CA VAL A 206 15.39 7.90 -25.83
C VAL A 206 14.03 8.09 -26.48
N MET A 207 12.94 8.14 -25.69
CA MET A 207 11.58 8.35 -26.18
C MET A 207 10.77 9.15 -25.16
N SER A 208 9.88 9.99 -25.65
CA SER A 208 8.89 10.69 -24.85
C SER A 208 7.61 10.83 -25.66
N GLN A 209 6.47 10.45 -25.09
CA GLN A 209 5.17 10.51 -25.77
C GLN A 209 4.06 10.87 -24.78
N GLU A 210 3.24 11.83 -25.13
CA GLU A 210 2.01 12.14 -24.40
C GLU A 210 0.95 11.07 -24.66
N LEU A 211 0.24 10.66 -23.59
CA LEU A 211 -0.86 9.71 -23.65
C LEU A 211 -2.17 10.49 -23.63
N GLU A 212 -2.77 10.64 -24.81
CA GLU A 212 -4.00 11.43 -24.98
C GLU A 212 -5.24 10.72 -24.41
N ASN A 213 -5.21 9.39 -24.30
CA ASN A 213 -6.31 8.56 -23.85
C ASN A 213 -5.98 7.83 -22.55
N ALA A 214 -7.02 7.50 -21.79
CA ALA A 214 -6.88 6.66 -20.59
C ALA A 214 -6.39 5.24 -20.91
N LYS A 215 -6.67 4.74 -22.12
CA LYS A 215 -6.31 3.40 -22.55
C LYS A 215 -5.69 3.45 -23.95
N GLY A 216 -4.61 2.69 -24.14
CA GLY A 216 -3.94 2.63 -25.42
C GLY A 216 -2.77 1.66 -25.46
N GLN A 217 -2.09 1.69 -26.60
CA GLN A 217 -0.90 0.90 -26.85
C GLN A 217 0.16 1.76 -27.54
N ILE A 218 1.41 1.57 -27.14
CA ILE A 218 2.57 2.25 -27.72
C ILE A 218 3.51 1.19 -28.27
N SER A 219 3.86 1.30 -29.56
CA SER A 219 4.87 0.45 -30.20
C SER A 219 6.28 0.94 -29.83
N LEU A 220 7.15 0.01 -29.53
CA LEU A 220 8.57 0.21 -29.23
C LEU A 220 9.49 -0.34 -30.35
N GLU A 221 8.93 -0.61 -31.54
CA GLU A 221 9.67 -1.19 -32.68
C GLU A 221 10.86 -0.34 -33.14
N ASN A 222 10.87 0.94 -32.82
CA ASN A 222 11.97 1.85 -33.13
C ASN A 222 13.15 1.75 -32.13
N LEU A 223 13.02 0.97 -31.07
CA LEU A 223 14.08 0.75 -30.09
C LEU A 223 14.82 -0.54 -30.44
N SER A 224 16.14 -0.53 -30.25
CA SER A 224 16.97 -1.73 -30.44
C SER A 224 16.67 -2.78 -29.37
N ALA A 225 16.99 -4.05 -29.66
CA ALA A 225 16.99 -5.11 -28.67
C ALA A 225 17.84 -4.72 -27.46
N GLY A 226 17.36 -5.05 -26.27
CA GLY A 226 18.06 -4.72 -25.04
C GLY A 226 17.11 -4.46 -23.86
N LEU A 227 17.71 -4.04 -22.75
CA LEU A 227 17.01 -3.67 -21.54
C LEU A 227 16.79 -2.14 -21.51
N TRP A 228 15.55 -1.74 -21.33
CA TRP A 228 15.12 -0.35 -21.25
C TRP A 228 14.33 -0.12 -19.96
N LEU A 229 14.28 1.11 -19.50
CA LEU A 229 13.45 1.56 -18.40
C LEU A 229 12.34 2.46 -18.93
N TYR A 230 11.12 2.30 -18.44
CA TYR A 230 10.04 3.23 -18.76
C TYR A 230 9.51 3.92 -17.52
N CYS A 231 8.95 5.10 -17.74
CA CYS A 231 8.23 5.87 -16.75
C CYS A 231 7.01 6.52 -17.41
N ILE A 232 5.84 6.30 -16.84
CA ILE A 232 4.62 7.04 -17.17
C ILE A 232 4.30 7.92 -15.98
N GLU A 233 4.27 9.23 -16.19
CA GLU A 233 4.04 10.24 -15.16
C GLU A 233 2.85 11.11 -15.53
N GLY A 234 1.97 11.40 -14.55
CA GLY A 234 0.81 12.26 -14.67
C GLY A 234 0.46 12.90 -13.33
N ALA A 235 -0.59 13.71 -13.30
CA ALA A 235 -1.04 14.42 -12.09
C ALA A 235 -1.42 13.48 -10.94
N ASP A 236 -1.81 12.25 -11.24
CA ASP A 236 -2.20 11.19 -10.30
C ASP A 236 -1.03 10.29 -9.89
N GLY A 237 0.20 10.62 -10.32
CA GLY A 237 1.45 10.01 -9.91
C GLY A 237 2.25 9.34 -11.04
N LYS A 238 3.09 8.36 -10.69
CA LYS A 238 4.13 7.80 -11.54
C LYS A 238 4.10 6.28 -11.55
N VAL A 239 4.21 5.67 -12.75
CA VAL A 239 4.41 4.23 -12.95
C VAL A 239 5.71 4.02 -13.69
N SER A 240 6.55 3.09 -13.24
CA SER A 240 7.82 2.76 -13.90
C SER A 240 8.08 1.27 -13.91
N GLY A 241 8.87 0.82 -14.86
CA GLY A 241 9.24 -0.58 -14.96
C GLY A 241 10.36 -0.82 -15.97
N LYS A 242 10.62 -2.10 -16.21
CA LYS A 242 11.64 -2.59 -17.17
C LYS A 242 10.97 -3.11 -18.43
N ILE A 243 11.66 -2.94 -19.56
CA ILE A 243 11.28 -3.49 -20.85
C ILE A 243 12.48 -4.32 -21.35
N VAL A 244 12.22 -5.56 -21.73
CA VAL A 244 13.21 -6.39 -22.42
C VAL A 244 12.72 -6.57 -23.85
N LEU A 245 13.41 -5.95 -24.81
CA LEU A 245 13.14 -6.11 -26.23
C LEU A 245 14.03 -7.21 -26.79
N ASN A 246 13.42 -8.21 -27.39
CA ASN A 246 14.09 -9.29 -28.11
C ASN A 246 13.97 -8.99 -29.62
N GLN A 247 15.01 -9.28 -30.36
CA GLN A 247 14.92 -9.26 -31.84
C GLN A 247 14.11 -10.41 -32.36
#